data_4d67d3abd87e393cfe32c8a128794b10
#
_entry.id   4d67d3abd87e393cfe32c8a128794b10
#
_cell.length_a   1.000
_cell.length_b   1.000
_cell.length_c   1.000
_cell.angle_alpha   90.00
_cell.angle_beta   90.00
_cell.angle_gamma   90.00
#
_symmetry.space_group_name_H-M   'P 1'
#
loop_
_entity.id
_entity.type
_entity.pdbx_description
1 polymer ?
#
loop_
_entity_poly.entity_id
_entity_poly.type
_entity_poly.pdbx_seq_one_letter_code
_entity_poly.pdbx_strand_id
1 'polypeptide(L)'
;MRRLSKIVILASTGLAAGAGTLVLLAAPPTEPKILTGQAAFTDYTKESPGTWRKITVADLPKPYATAASSNGPDVVARPQGAWPKAPEGFKVELYASQLDEPRKITKAPNGDLFVAESGSGKIRVFRGVTHDGKAEQSTVFAERLHQPYGMAFYPPGDNPKWLYIGNTNSVVRYPYTNGDTGAKGKSETVIAQIPGGGGHWTRDLAFSPDGTKLFVAVGSRSNVDDPETHPAEHHRANILEYTPDGKFVKVYAWGIRNPAGIAIQPETGALWCSVNERDNLGDNLVPDYITHVQEGGFYGWPWYYIGDHRDTRVPDRHPELKDKVIVPDVLLQPHNASLGILFYEGKLFPSEYHGDIFAAEHGSWNRSIRAGYEVIRVPIRDGKATGAYEDFLTGFVTADGKVWGRPVGVAAGDDGSLFVTDDGSKSIWRVTYTK
;
A
#
# COMPACT_ATOMS: atom_id res chain seq x y z
N MET A 1 -9.16 -99.32 29.05
CA MET A 1 -8.17 -98.95 30.06
C MET A 1 -7.03 -98.18 29.40
N ARG A 2 -7.06 -96.88 29.34
CA ARG A 2 -5.93 -96.07 28.93
C ARG A 2 -6.07 -94.70 29.68
N ARG A 3 -5.06 -94.39 30.49
CA ARG A 3 -4.97 -93.14 31.27
C ARG A 3 -4.59 -92.00 30.31
N LEU A 4 -5.33 -90.91 30.38
CA LEU A 4 -5.00 -89.62 29.73
C LEU A 4 -4.29 -88.74 30.75
N SER A 5 -3.04 -88.39 30.47
CA SER A 5 -2.23 -87.44 31.20
C SER A 5 -2.65 -86.01 30.80
N LYS A 6 -2.93 -85.14 31.80
CA LYS A 6 -3.17 -83.72 31.59
C LYS A 6 -1.85 -82.99 31.56
N ILE A 7 -1.59 -82.27 30.48
CA ILE A 7 -0.49 -81.35 30.36
C ILE A 7 -1.04 -79.98 30.77
N VAL A 8 -0.44 -79.36 31.76
CA VAL A 8 -0.73 -77.95 32.18
C VAL A 8 0.25 -77.04 31.40
N ILE A 9 -0.25 -76.17 30.56
CA ILE A 9 0.52 -75.11 29.90
C ILE A 9 0.35 -73.84 30.75
N LEU A 10 1.44 -73.35 31.37
CA LEU A 10 1.49 -71.98 31.93
C LEU A 10 1.68 -70.98 30.81
N ALA A 11 0.70 -70.09 30.61
CA ALA A 11 0.81 -68.96 29.75
C ALA A 11 1.33 -67.77 30.58
N SER A 12 2.53 -67.28 30.30
CA SER A 12 3.08 -66.05 30.80
C SER A 12 2.58 -64.86 29.97
N THR A 13 1.73 -64.04 30.55
CA THR A 13 1.28 -62.77 29.98
C THR A 13 2.34 -61.70 30.14
N GLY A 14 3.11 -61.43 29.10
CA GLY A 14 3.97 -60.23 29.06
C GLY A 14 3.12 -58.99 28.75
N LEU A 15 3.04 -58.03 29.71
CA LEU A 15 2.52 -56.66 29.45
C LEU A 15 3.59 -55.91 28.66
N ALA A 16 3.34 -55.66 27.36
CA ALA A 16 4.06 -54.68 26.58
C ALA A 16 3.37 -53.31 26.81
N ALA A 17 4.03 -52.40 27.55
CA ALA A 17 3.62 -51.01 27.66
C ALA A 17 3.97 -50.29 26.31
N GLY A 18 3.00 -50.19 25.41
CA GLY A 18 3.10 -49.35 24.24
C GLY A 18 2.93 -47.86 24.63
N ALA A 19 4.02 -47.08 24.64
CA ALA A 19 3.95 -45.64 24.71
C ALA A 19 3.34 -45.12 23.38
N GLY A 20 2.04 -44.94 23.35
CA GLY A 20 1.35 -44.24 22.25
C GLY A 20 1.69 -42.75 22.27
N THR A 21 2.51 -42.31 21.35
CA THR A 21 2.72 -40.89 21.10
C THR A 21 1.42 -40.30 20.58
N LEU A 22 0.73 -39.54 21.44
CA LEU A 22 -0.44 -38.75 21.04
C LEU A 22 0.06 -37.64 20.11
N VAL A 23 -0.05 -37.82 18.80
CA VAL A 23 0.13 -36.73 17.84
C VAL A 23 -1.12 -35.85 17.95
N LEU A 24 -1.02 -34.75 18.69
CA LEU A 24 -2.01 -33.68 18.63
C LEU A 24 -1.96 -33.12 17.21
N LEU A 25 -2.87 -33.57 16.36
CA LEU A 25 -3.17 -32.87 15.11
C LEU A 25 -3.72 -31.50 15.49
N ALA A 26 -2.95 -30.44 15.19
CA ALA A 26 -3.46 -29.08 15.29
C ALA A 26 -4.75 -28.99 14.45
N ALA A 27 -5.81 -28.44 15.02
CA ALA A 27 -7.03 -28.18 14.26
C ALA A 27 -6.67 -27.33 13.03
N PRO A 28 -7.27 -27.60 11.86
CA PRO A 28 -7.03 -26.76 10.71
C PRO A 28 -7.36 -25.30 11.07
N PRO A 29 -6.59 -24.33 10.58
CA PRO A 29 -6.88 -22.91 10.83
C PRO A 29 -8.32 -22.63 10.39
N THR A 30 -9.10 -22.05 11.29
CA THR A 30 -10.46 -21.61 10.97
C THR A 30 -10.35 -20.50 9.94
N GLU A 31 -11.08 -20.61 8.83
CA GLU A 31 -11.20 -19.55 7.83
C GLU A 31 -11.52 -18.21 8.53
N PRO A 32 -10.83 -17.12 8.18
CA PRO A 32 -11.06 -15.84 8.82
C PRO A 32 -12.49 -15.35 8.56
N LYS A 33 -13.14 -14.82 9.59
CA LYS A 33 -14.45 -14.19 9.44
C LYS A 33 -14.29 -12.88 8.66
N ILE A 34 -14.79 -12.85 7.43
CA ILE A 34 -14.77 -11.66 6.57
C ILE A 34 -16.02 -10.81 6.84
N LEU A 35 -15.83 -9.54 7.18
CA LEU A 35 -16.89 -8.54 7.25
C LEU A 35 -17.33 -8.17 5.83
N THR A 36 -18.64 -8.23 5.55
CA THR A 36 -19.25 -7.93 4.25
C THR A 36 -20.45 -7.03 4.42
N GLY A 37 -20.96 -6.46 3.33
CA GLY A 37 -22.10 -5.54 3.37
C GLY A 37 -21.80 -4.33 4.25
N GLN A 38 -22.81 -3.82 4.94
CA GLN A 38 -22.64 -2.66 5.82
C GLN A 38 -21.70 -2.91 7.00
N ALA A 39 -21.48 -4.17 7.41
CA ALA A 39 -20.52 -4.51 8.46
C ALA A 39 -19.06 -4.30 8.06
N ALA A 40 -18.76 -4.18 6.77
CA ALA A 40 -17.41 -3.89 6.27
C ALA A 40 -17.03 -2.41 6.44
N PHE A 41 -18.00 -1.51 6.58
CA PHE A 41 -17.75 -0.08 6.81
C PHE A 41 -17.69 0.19 8.32
N THR A 42 -16.49 0.31 8.84
CA THR A 42 -16.25 0.53 10.27
C THR A 42 -15.48 1.83 10.50
N ASP A 43 -15.06 2.06 11.72
CA ASP A 43 -14.19 3.16 12.12
C ASP A 43 -12.98 2.65 12.90
N TYR A 44 -12.05 3.55 13.26
CA TYR A 44 -10.79 3.21 13.95
C TYR A 44 -10.98 2.41 15.24
N THR A 45 -12.15 2.46 15.89
CA THR A 45 -12.43 1.72 17.13
C THR A 45 -12.64 0.22 16.89
N LYS A 46 -12.85 -0.17 15.63
CA LYS A 46 -13.06 -1.54 15.16
C LYS A 46 -11.92 -2.06 14.29
N GLU A 47 -10.93 -1.23 14.00
CA GLU A 47 -9.72 -1.63 13.29
C GLU A 47 -8.78 -2.37 14.25
N SER A 48 -8.45 -3.60 13.89
CA SER A 48 -7.51 -4.43 14.65
C SER A 48 -6.82 -5.43 13.73
N PRO A 49 -5.57 -5.81 14.01
CA PRO A 49 -4.87 -6.80 13.21
C PRO A 49 -5.67 -8.11 13.09
N GLY A 50 -5.76 -8.65 11.87
CA GLY A 50 -6.53 -9.85 11.59
C GLY A 50 -8.02 -9.60 11.30
N THR A 51 -8.49 -8.35 11.25
CA THR A 51 -9.85 -8.02 10.80
C THR A 51 -9.91 -8.05 9.29
N TRP A 52 -10.79 -8.89 8.73
CA TRP A 52 -10.95 -9.06 7.29
C TRP A 52 -12.20 -8.36 6.79
N ARG A 53 -12.10 -7.72 5.61
CA ARG A 53 -13.20 -7.03 4.94
C ARG A 53 -13.27 -7.37 3.47
N LYS A 54 -14.50 -7.34 2.93
CA LYS A 54 -14.77 -7.37 1.50
C LYS A 54 -15.93 -6.45 1.20
N ILE A 55 -15.67 -5.41 0.42
CA ILE A 55 -16.67 -4.46 -0.07
C ILE A 55 -16.91 -4.74 -1.55
N THR A 56 -18.17 -4.77 -1.95
CA THR A 56 -18.60 -4.96 -3.34
C THR A 56 -19.42 -3.79 -3.83
N VAL A 57 -19.64 -3.70 -5.13
CA VAL A 57 -20.49 -2.66 -5.73
C VAL A 57 -21.90 -2.66 -5.13
N ALA A 58 -22.43 -3.84 -4.77
CA ALA A 58 -23.76 -3.98 -4.18
C ALA A 58 -23.89 -3.43 -2.75
N ASP A 59 -22.76 -3.23 -2.07
CA ASP A 59 -22.72 -2.74 -0.68
C ASP A 59 -22.72 -1.21 -0.59
N LEU A 60 -22.55 -0.51 -1.73
CA LEU A 60 -22.43 0.94 -1.76
C LEU A 60 -23.72 1.64 -1.35
N PRO A 61 -23.68 2.58 -0.39
CA PRO A 61 -24.84 3.36 -0.03
C PRO A 61 -25.20 4.35 -1.16
N LYS A 62 -26.39 4.91 -1.09
CA LYS A 62 -26.77 6.04 -1.96
C LYS A 62 -25.93 7.27 -1.58
N PRO A 63 -25.62 8.16 -2.55
CA PRO A 63 -25.02 9.45 -2.25
C PRO A 63 -25.82 10.18 -1.16
N TYR A 64 -25.08 10.80 -0.23
CA TYR A 64 -25.67 11.56 0.89
C TYR A 64 -26.49 10.73 1.88
N ALA A 65 -26.27 9.41 1.96
CA ALA A 65 -26.88 8.57 3.01
C ALA A 65 -26.47 9.02 4.41
N THR A 66 -25.27 9.64 4.54
CA THR A 66 -24.84 10.44 5.69
C THR A 66 -24.42 11.81 5.21
N ALA A 67 -24.39 12.79 6.11
CA ALA A 67 -23.86 14.13 5.81
C ALA A 67 -22.36 14.03 5.50
N ALA A 68 -21.88 14.87 4.57
CA ALA A 68 -20.45 15.01 4.36
C ALA A 68 -19.79 15.66 5.59
N SER A 69 -18.68 15.12 6.01
CA SER A 69 -17.94 15.57 7.20
C SER A 69 -16.59 16.17 6.81
N SER A 70 -16.12 17.11 7.60
CA SER A 70 -14.75 17.61 7.56
C SER A 70 -14.14 17.37 8.94
N ASN A 71 -13.39 16.27 9.08
CA ASN A 71 -12.83 15.80 10.33
C ASN A 71 -11.35 15.42 10.13
N GLY A 72 -10.54 16.42 9.72
CA GLY A 72 -9.11 16.24 9.54
C GLY A 72 -8.42 15.71 10.79
N PRO A 73 -7.26 15.05 10.66
CA PRO A 73 -6.56 14.50 11.80
C PRO A 73 -6.05 15.57 12.75
N ASP A 74 -6.36 15.43 14.05
CA ASP A 74 -5.66 16.14 15.14
C ASP A 74 -4.40 15.35 15.45
N VAL A 75 -3.27 15.74 14.82
CA VAL A 75 -2.01 15.01 14.93
C VAL A 75 -1.29 15.39 16.22
N VAL A 76 -1.02 14.39 17.05
CA VAL A 76 -0.34 14.56 18.34
C VAL A 76 0.97 13.79 18.37
N ALA A 77 1.86 14.13 19.29
CA ALA A 77 3.05 13.33 19.55
C ALA A 77 2.65 11.91 19.96
N ARG A 78 3.46 10.91 19.57
CA ARG A 78 3.23 9.53 19.97
C ARG A 78 3.10 9.43 21.50
N PRO A 79 1.98 8.93 22.04
CA PRO A 79 1.82 8.74 23.47
C PRO A 79 2.89 7.82 24.05
N GLN A 80 3.27 8.04 25.30
CA GLN A 80 4.25 7.19 25.98
C GLN A 80 3.75 5.74 26.00
N GLY A 81 4.59 4.80 25.55
CA GLY A 81 4.25 3.37 25.49
C GLY A 81 3.33 2.99 24.32
N ALA A 82 2.87 3.92 23.48
CA ALA A 82 2.10 3.58 22.28
C ALA A 82 2.99 2.94 21.21
N TRP A 83 2.51 1.81 20.68
CA TRP A 83 3.13 1.10 19.57
C TRP A 83 2.08 0.69 18.54
N PRO A 84 2.43 0.62 17.26
CA PRO A 84 1.56 -0.01 16.27
C PRO A 84 1.35 -1.48 16.65
N LYS A 85 0.19 -2.01 16.30
CA LYS A 85 -0.21 -3.39 16.58
C LYS A 85 -0.20 -4.18 15.28
N ALA A 86 0.39 -5.37 15.29
CA ALA A 86 0.44 -6.33 14.18
C ALA A 86 -0.20 -7.66 14.62
N PRO A 87 -0.52 -8.59 13.71
CA PRO A 87 -1.03 -9.91 14.05
C PRO A 87 -0.10 -10.70 14.98
N GLU A 88 -0.62 -11.76 15.58
CA GLU A 88 0.18 -12.66 16.44
C GLU A 88 1.39 -13.22 15.67
N GLY A 89 2.55 -13.30 16.34
CA GLY A 89 3.82 -13.71 15.74
C GLY A 89 4.59 -12.58 15.07
N PHE A 90 3.99 -11.42 14.87
CA PHE A 90 4.70 -10.25 14.35
C PHE A 90 5.20 -9.33 15.47
N LYS A 91 6.37 -8.74 15.24
CA LYS A 91 6.98 -7.75 16.15
C LYS A 91 7.16 -6.43 15.40
N VAL A 92 6.82 -5.32 16.06
CA VAL A 92 7.02 -3.97 15.53
C VAL A 92 8.16 -3.29 16.25
N GLU A 93 9.08 -2.69 15.50
CA GLU A 93 10.27 -1.99 15.98
C GLU A 93 10.33 -0.57 15.39
N LEU A 94 10.92 0.36 16.16
CA LEU A 94 11.17 1.72 15.66
C LEU A 94 12.54 1.73 14.97
N TYR A 95 12.53 1.70 13.63
CA TYR A 95 13.75 1.66 12.82
C TYR A 95 14.45 3.02 12.74
N ALA A 96 13.68 4.09 12.50
CA ALA A 96 14.18 5.46 12.47
C ALA A 96 13.11 6.45 12.96
N SER A 97 13.54 7.62 13.41
CA SER A 97 12.65 8.68 13.90
C SER A 97 13.25 10.07 13.63
N GLN A 98 12.49 11.14 13.93
CA GLN A 98 12.87 12.53 13.73
C GLN A 98 13.10 12.88 12.24
N LEU A 99 12.32 12.26 11.36
CA LEU A 99 12.34 12.52 9.94
C LEU A 99 11.41 13.70 9.59
N ASP A 100 11.62 14.30 8.42
CA ASP A 100 10.81 15.43 7.99
C ASP A 100 9.85 15.01 6.87
N GLU A 101 8.62 14.67 7.26
CA GLU A 101 7.57 14.16 6.35
C GLU A 101 8.06 12.98 5.49
N PRO A 102 8.43 11.83 6.12
CA PRO A 102 8.89 10.66 5.39
C PRO A 102 7.71 10.06 4.61
N ARG A 103 7.83 10.01 3.29
CA ARG A 103 6.74 9.57 2.40
C ARG A 103 7.08 8.24 1.71
N LYS A 104 7.42 8.25 0.42
CA LYS A 104 7.78 7.01 -0.30
C LYS A 104 9.06 6.41 0.29
N ILE A 105 9.07 5.09 0.41
CA ILE A 105 10.25 4.28 0.72
C ILE A 105 10.46 3.28 -0.42
N THR A 106 11.69 3.14 -0.89
CA THR A 106 12.05 2.25 -2.00
C THR A 106 13.34 1.53 -1.67
N LYS A 107 13.38 0.21 -1.85
CA LYS A 107 14.57 -0.60 -1.64
C LYS A 107 15.45 -0.57 -2.89
N ALA A 108 16.73 -0.28 -2.72
CA ALA A 108 17.76 -0.48 -3.74
C ALA A 108 18.16 -1.96 -3.85
N PRO A 109 18.73 -2.41 -4.97
CA PRO A 109 19.10 -3.81 -5.16
C PRO A 109 20.11 -4.36 -4.13
N ASN A 110 20.89 -3.48 -3.49
CA ASN A 110 21.83 -3.88 -2.42
C ASN A 110 21.21 -3.86 -1.01
N GLY A 111 19.89 -3.69 -0.90
CA GLY A 111 19.16 -3.67 0.37
C GLY A 111 19.05 -2.30 1.06
N ASP A 112 19.72 -1.26 0.58
CA ASP A 112 19.59 0.08 1.12
C ASP A 112 18.16 0.61 0.92
N LEU A 113 17.63 1.31 1.93
CA LEU A 113 16.30 1.90 1.87
C LEU A 113 16.39 3.39 1.58
N PHE A 114 15.83 3.81 0.45
CA PHE A 114 15.73 5.20 0.04
C PHE A 114 14.38 5.76 0.48
N VAL A 115 14.38 6.88 1.18
CA VAL A 115 13.18 7.52 1.72
C VAL A 115 13.10 8.96 1.23
N ALA A 116 11.95 9.31 0.65
CA ALA A 116 11.64 10.69 0.31
C ALA A 116 11.16 11.42 1.56
N GLU A 117 11.95 12.38 2.04
CA GLU A 117 11.56 13.38 3.05
C GLU A 117 10.99 14.59 2.31
N SER A 118 9.69 14.54 2.00
CA SER A 118 9.05 15.51 1.11
C SER A 118 9.01 16.91 1.67
N GLY A 119 8.89 17.07 3.00
CA GLY A 119 8.87 18.36 3.69
C GLY A 119 10.20 19.12 3.55
N SER A 120 11.33 18.43 3.70
CA SER A 120 12.67 19.04 3.56
C SER A 120 13.24 18.96 2.14
N GLY A 121 12.53 18.35 1.19
CA GLY A 121 13.00 18.20 -0.19
C GLY A 121 14.26 17.34 -0.32
N LYS A 122 14.33 16.23 0.44
CA LYS A 122 15.50 15.35 0.49
C LYS A 122 15.15 13.91 0.14
N ILE A 123 16.16 13.19 -0.34
CA ILE A 123 16.17 11.73 -0.34
C ILE A 123 17.22 11.29 0.68
N ARG A 124 16.78 10.49 1.63
CA ARG A 124 17.63 9.89 2.66
C ARG A 124 17.83 8.41 2.40
N VAL A 125 19.04 7.91 2.65
CA VAL A 125 19.36 6.48 2.58
C VAL A 125 19.58 5.94 3.98
N PHE A 126 18.99 4.80 4.22
CA PHE A 126 19.21 3.99 5.43
C PHE A 126 19.85 2.67 5.02
N ARG A 127 20.84 2.25 5.79
CA ARG A 127 21.59 1.01 5.59
C ARG A 127 21.68 0.23 6.87
N GLY A 128 21.50 -1.09 6.76
CA GLY A 128 21.68 -2.03 7.85
C GLY A 128 20.58 -1.96 8.92
N VAL A 129 20.62 -2.95 9.80
CA VAL A 129 19.73 -3.05 10.96
C VAL A 129 20.56 -3.48 12.15
N THR A 130 20.58 -2.68 13.20
CA THR A 130 21.24 -3.00 14.47
C THR A 130 20.52 -4.13 15.21
N HIS A 131 21.15 -4.72 16.20
CA HIS A 131 20.55 -5.78 17.03
C HIS A 131 19.22 -5.33 17.72
N ASP A 132 19.07 -4.04 18.00
CA ASP A 132 17.86 -3.45 18.61
C ASP A 132 16.86 -2.92 17.54
N GLY A 133 17.01 -3.33 16.28
CA GLY A 133 16.06 -3.08 15.19
C GLY A 133 16.14 -1.70 14.55
N LYS A 134 17.16 -0.89 14.88
CA LYS A 134 17.37 0.46 14.33
C LYS A 134 18.24 0.46 13.08
N ALA A 135 18.17 1.56 12.32
CA ALA A 135 19.12 1.79 11.23
C ALA A 135 20.55 1.93 11.75
N GLU A 136 21.49 1.20 11.14
CA GLU A 136 22.92 1.34 11.46
C GLU A 136 23.50 2.64 10.93
N GLN A 137 23.09 3.04 9.74
CA GLN A 137 23.56 4.23 9.07
C GLN A 137 22.39 4.99 8.43
N SER A 138 22.52 6.32 8.41
CA SER A 138 21.59 7.21 7.72
C SER A 138 22.36 8.36 7.09
N THR A 139 22.19 8.58 5.78
CA THR A 139 22.84 9.65 5.01
C THR A 139 21.84 10.36 4.11
N VAL A 140 22.15 11.59 3.68
CA VAL A 140 21.37 12.31 2.67
C VAL A 140 21.94 11.98 1.30
N PHE A 141 21.15 11.38 0.42
CA PHE A 141 21.53 11.08 -0.95
C PHE A 141 21.44 12.31 -1.85
N ALA A 142 20.32 13.02 -1.81
CA ALA A 142 20.08 14.24 -2.58
C ALA A 142 19.24 15.23 -1.78
N GLU A 143 19.35 16.50 -2.09
CA GLU A 143 18.60 17.59 -1.43
C GLU A 143 18.19 18.68 -2.43
N ARG A 144 17.41 19.65 -1.98
CA ARG A 144 16.86 20.76 -2.78
C ARG A 144 15.92 20.29 -3.89
N LEU A 145 15.19 19.20 -3.62
CA LEU A 145 14.15 18.68 -4.47
C LEU A 145 12.83 19.38 -4.17
N HIS A 146 11.90 19.39 -5.12
CA HIS A 146 10.60 20.03 -4.96
C HIS A 146 9.54 19.01 -4.55
N GLN A 147 9.33 18.82 -3.24
CA GLN A 147 8.39 17.84 -2.69
C GLN A 147 8.56 16.46 -3.36
N PRO A 148 9.74 15.81 -3.25
CA PRO A 148 9.98 14.51 -3.88
C PRO A 148 9.05 13.45 -3.30
N TYR A 149 8.57 12.52 -4.15
CA TYR A 149 7.77 11.38 -3.69
C TYR A 149 8.26 10.09 -4.35
N GLY A 150 7.88 9.81 -5.60
CA GLY A 150 8.21 8.58 -6.30
C GLY A 150 9.71 8.42 -6.54
N MET A 151 10.19 7.19 -6.43
CA MET A 151 11.59 6.83 -6.72
C MET A 151 11.61 5.50 -7.47
N ALA A 152 12.43 5.43 -8.52
CA ALA A 152 12.63 4.22 -9.30
C ALA A 152 14.07 4.09 -9.78
N PHE A 153 14.67 2.91 -9.60
CA PHE A 153 16.00 2.59 -10.12
C PHE A 153 15.91 2.16 -11.58
N TYR A 154 16.87 2.62 -12.41
CA TYR A 154 16.90 2.34 -13.84
C TYR A 154 18.31 2.00 -14.36
N PRO A 155 18.49 1.03 -15.28
CA PRO A 155 17.44 0.05 -15.68
C PRO A 155 16.96 -0.79 -14.49
N PRO A 156 15.76 -1.40 -14.59
CA PRO A 156 15.30 -2.37 -13.60
C PRO A 156 16.28 -3.53 -13.44
N GLY A 157 16.33 -4.14 -12.24
CA GLY A 157 17.22 -5.26 -11.91
C GLY A 157 18.40 -4.86 -11.04
N ASP A 158 19.41 -5.74 -10.95
CA ASP A 158 20.46 -5.67 -9.92
C ASP A 158 21.53 -4.58 -10.16
N ASN A 159 21.63 -4.01 -11.35
CA ASN A 159 22.69 -3.09 -11.74
C ASN A 159 22.18 -1.76 -12.33
N PRO A 160 21.34 -1.02 -11.60
CA PRO A 160 20.85 0.28 -12.05
C PRO A 160 22.00 1.28 -12.24
N LYS A 161 21.79 2.22 -13.15
CA LYS A 161 22.72 3.32 -13.44
C LYS A 161 22.17 4.67 -13.01
N TRP A 162 20.88 4.70 -12.69
CA TRP A 162 20.14 5.92 -12.37
C TRP A 162 19.15 5.68 -11.25
N LEU A 163 19.00 6.68 -10.38
CA LEU A 163 17.84 6.83 -9.52
C LEU A 163 16.97 7.97 -10.06
N TYR A 164 15.75 7.64 -10.49
CA TYR A 164 14.72 8.59 -10.89
C TYR A 164 13.91 9.05 -9.68
N ILE A 165 13.58 10.34 -9.63
CA ILE A 165 12.86 10.95 -8.54
C ILE A 165 11.73 11.80 -9.12
N GLY A 166 10.48 11.52 -8.72
CA GLY A 166 9.30 12.29 -9.04
C GLY A 166 9.14 13.46 -8.07
N ASN A 167 9.37 14.67 -8.56
CA ASN A 167 8.97 15.91 -7.89
C ASN A 167 7.51 16.23 -8.23
N THR A 168 6.88 17.17 -7.52
CA THR A 168 5.49 17.56 -7.80
C THR A 168 5.24 17.94 -9.25
N ASN A 169 6.20 18.55 -9.94
CA ASN A 169 6.04 19.09 -11.30
C ASN A 169 7.09 18.63 -12.31
N SER A 170 7.96 17.71 -11.95
CA SER A 170 9.05 17.24 -12.83
C SER A 170 9.51 15.84 -12.44
N VAL A 171 10.25 15.18 -13.34
CA VAL A 171 11.06 14.02 -12.98
C VAL A 171 12.52 14.36 -13.24
N VAL A 172 13.35 14.11 -12.23
CA VAL A 172 14.81 14.22 -12.33
C VAL A 172 15.43 12.85 -12.11
N ARG A 173 16.68 12.67 -12.56
CA ARG A 173 17.47 11.46 -12.25
C ARG A 173 18.88 11.84 -11.82
N TYR A 174 19.45 10.99 -10.97
CA TYR A 174 20.85 11.09 -10.55
C TYR A 174 21.62 9.87 -11.03
N PRO A 175 22.91 10.03 -11.45
CA PRO A 175 23.78 8.88 -11.62
C PRO A 175 23.81 8.06 -10.34
N TYR A 176 23.69 6.75 -10.47
CA TYR A 176 23.66 5.83 -9.34
C TYR A 176 24.48 4.58 -9.65
N THR A 177 25.26 4.17 -8.69
CA THR A 177 25.90 2.86 -8.65
C THR A 177 25.43 2.15 -7.39
N ASN A 178 25.13 0.87 -7.52
CA ASN A 178 24.61 0.08 -6.40
C ASN A 178 25.50 0.21 -5.16
N GLY A 179 24.91 0.64 -4.04
CA GLY A 179 25.61 0.96 -2.79
C GLY A 179 26.00 2.42 -2.60
N ASP A 180 25.68 3.32 -3.54
CA ASP A 180 25.90 4.76 -3.34
C ASP A 180 24.93 5.30 -2.28
N THR A 181 25.48 5.93 -1.25
CA THR A 181 24.72 6.58 -0.17
C THR A 181 24.65 8.10 -0.30
N GLY A 182 25.21 8.66 -1.36
CA GLY A 182 25.16 10.07 -1.72
C GLY A 182 25.30 10.23 -3.23
N ALA A 183 24.61 11.19 -3.82
CA ALA A 183 24.67 11.47 -5.25
C ALA A 183 26.07 11.89 -5.69
N LYS A 184 26.62 11.24 -6.70
CA LYS A 184 27.97 11.49 -7.23
C LYS A 184 28.03 12.55 -8.33
N GLY A 185 26.93 13.22 -8.61
CA GLY A 185 26.84 14.22 -9.68
C GLY A 185 25.61 15.10 -9.55
N LYS A 186 25.44 15.99 -10.53
CA LYS A 186 24.23 16.81 -10.63
C LYS A 186 23.08 15.95 -11.15
N SER A 187 21.86 16.34 -10.78
CA SER A 187 20.65 15.77 -11.38
C SER A 187 20.53 16.16 -12.85
N GLU A 188 19.96 15.25 -13.62
CA GLU A 188 19.48 15.51 -14.98
C GLU A 188 17.96 15.60 -14.97
N THR A 189 17.39 16.59 -15.63
CA THR A 189 15.94 16.70 -15.81
C THR A 189 15.53 15.72 -16.92
N VAL A 190 14.66 14.77 -16.57
CA VAL A 190 14.10 13.78 -17.50
C VAL A 190 12.78 14.29 -18.07
N ILE A 191 11.86 14.72 -17.20
CA ILE A 191 10.60 15.34 -17.57
C ILE A 191 10.55 16.71 -16.93
N ALA A 192 10.64 17.75 -17.76
CA ALA A 192 10.74 19.13 -17.30
C ALA A 192 9.42 19.65 -16.71
N GLN A 193 8.28 19.14 -17.19
CA GLN A 193 6.97 19.61 -16.77
C GLN A 193 5.96 18.47 -16.71
N ILE A 194 5.46 18.19 -15.51
CA ILE A 194 4.27 17.39 -15.23
C ILE A 194 3.20 18.33 -14.69
N PRO A 195 1.90 18.12 -14.98
CA PRO A 195 0.86 18.96 -14.42
C PRO A 195 0.97 19.03 -12.89
N GLY A 196 1.28 20.22 -12.38
CA GLY A 196 1.47 20.53 -10.97
C GLY A 196 0.48 21.59 -10.47
N GLY A 197 0.71 22.10 -9.27
CA GLY A 197 -0.04 23.24 -8.70
C GLY A 197 -1.44 22.88 -8.21
N GLY A 198 -1.58 22.78 -6.88
CA GLY A 198 -2.84 22.48 -6.20
C GLY A 198 -3.26 21.01 -6.26
N GLY A 199 -4.19 20.63 -5.39
CA GLY A 199 -4.73 19.28 -5.30
C GLY A 199 -3.69 18.21 -4.96
N HIS A 200 -3.77 17.05 -5.63
CA HIS A 200 -2.87 15.93 -5.38
C HIS A 200 -1.48 16.20 -5.98
N TRP A 201 -0.49 16.28 -5.13
CA TRP A 201 0.86 16.72 -5.47
C TRP A 201 1.87 15.59 -5.66
N THR A 202 1.59 14.38 -5.20
CA THR A 202 2.49 13.22 -5.32
C THR A 202 2.64 12.77 -6.76
N ARG A 203 3.84 12.31 -7.12
CA ARG A 203 4.16 11.72 -8.43
C ARG A 203 4.91 10.43 -8.18
N ASP A 204 4.19 9.30 -8.13
CA ASP A 204 4.85 8.00 -8.02
C ASP A 204 5.34 7.52 -9.38
N LEU A 205 6.41 6.74 -9.38
CA LEU A 205 7.13 6.28 -10.56
C LEU A 205 7.29 4.76 -10.55
N ALA A 206 7.10 4.14 -11.71
CA ALA A 206 7.47 2.75 -11.92
C ALA A 206 7.98 2.54 -13.35
N PHE A 207 8.97 1.67 -13.54
CA PHE A 207 9.37 1.19 -14.85
C PHE A 207 8.67 -0.14 -15.16
N SER A 208 8.34 -0.37 -16.44
CA SER A 208 7.98 -1.71 -16.90
C SER A 208 9.15 -2.69 -16.67
N PRO A 209 8.90 -4.00 -16.51
CA PRO A 209 9.96 -4.98 -16.24
C PRO A 209 11.08 -5.00 -17.28
N ASP A 210 10.74 -4.74 -18.55
CA ASP A 210 11.68 -4.64 -19.67
C ASP A 210 12.43 -3.29 -19.73
N GLY A 211 12.09 -2.35 -18.84
CA GLY A 211 12.68 -1.02 -18.78
C GLY A 211 12.32 -0.10 -19.95
N THR A 212 11.37 -0.46 -20.81
CA THR A 212 11.02 0.35 -21.99
C THR A 212 10.03 1.48 -21.71
N LYS A 213 9.26 1.38 -20.62
CA LYS A 213 8.22 2.35 -20.23
C LYS A 213 8.50 2.92 -18.85
N LEU A 214 8.30 4.23 -18.69
CA LEU A 214 8.23 4.92 -17.41
C LEU A 214 6.78 5.34 -17.16
N PHE A 215 6.16 4.78 -16.12
CA PHE A 215 4.83 5.18 -15.66
C PHE A 215 4.95 6.28 -14.61
N VAL A 216 4.12 7.32 -14.77
CA VAL A 216 4.03 8.45 -13.85
C VAL A 216 2.59 8.62 -13.39
N ALA A 217 2.34 8.46 -12.10
CA ALA A 217 1.03 8.67 -11.50
C ALA A 217 0.77 10.15 -11.24
N VAL A 218 -0.37 10.67 -11.72
CA VAL A 218 -0.74 12.09 -11.61
C VAL A 218 -2.17 12.22 -11.12
N GLY A 219 -2.36 12.55 -9.85
CA GLY A 219 -3.70 12.75 -9.27
C GLY A 219 -4.39 14.03 -9.77
N SER A 220 -5.71 14.11 -9.61
CA SER A 220 -6.52 15.27 -9.98
C SER A 220 -6.08 16.53 -9.24
N ARG A 221 -6.40 17.69 -9.77
CA ARG A 221 -6.23 18.96 -9.08
C ARG A 221 -7.36 19.22 -8.08
N SER A 222 -8.56 18.83 -8.46
CA SER A 222 -9.79 19.09 -7.71
C SER A 222 -10.41 17.80 -7.19
N ASN A 223 -11.51 17.94 -6.47
CA ASN A 223 -12.34 16.82 -6.06
C ASN A 223 -13.06 16.16 -7.27
N VAL A 224 -13.75 16.96 -8.08
CA VAL A 224 -14.57 16.45 -9.21
C VAL A 224 -14.74 17.45 -10.37
N ASP A 225 -13.73 18.28 -10.67
CA ASP A 225 -13.84 19.19 -11.81
C ASP A 225 -13.76 18.43 -13.15
N ASP A 226 -14.58 18.86 -14.09
CA ASP A 226 -14.61 18.31 -15.44
C ASP A 226 -13.40 18.82 -16.26
N PRO A 227 -12.49 17.95 -16.71
CA PRO A 227 -11.27 18.35 -17.41
C PRO A 227 -11.52 19.05 -18.76
N GLU A 228 -12.70 18.91 -19.34
CA GLU A 228 -13.07 19.62 -20.59
C GLU A 228 -13.36 21.09 -20.35
N THR A 229 -13.81 21.45 -19.14
CA THR A 229 -14.11 22.83 -18.76
C THR A 229 -13.10 23.43 -17.79
N HIS A 230 -12.20 22.61 -17.24
CA HIS A 230 -11.17 23.00 -16.30
C HIS A 230 -9.78 22.59 -16.80
N PRO A 231 -9.13 23.41 -17.67
CA PRO A 231 -7.83 23.06 -18.29
C PRO A 231 -6.73 22.69 -17.32
N ALA A 232 -6.86 23.08 -16.06
CA ALA A 232 -5.91 22.70 -14.99
C ALA A 232 -5.97 21.21 -14.63
N GLU A 233 -6.99 20.47 -15.10
CA GLU A 233 -7.10 19.01 -14.99
C GLU A 233 -6.49 18.27 -16.19
N HIS A 234 -5.98 18.97 -17.20
CA HIS A 234 -5.37 18.33 -18.37
C HIS A 234 -4.21 17.40 -17.96
N HIS A 235 -4.23 16.15 -18.42
CA HIS A 235 -3.31 15.07 -18.06
C HIS A 235 -3.22 14.77 -16.54
N ARG A 236 -4.26 15.11 -15.76
CA ARG A 236 -4.41 14.74 -14.36
C ARG A 236 -5.49 13.67 -14.19
N ALA A 237 -5.56 13.06 -13.00
CA ALA A 237 -6.37 11.88 -12.72
C ALA A 237 -6.04 10.72 -13.67
N ASN A 238 -4.74 10.53 -13.94
CA ASN A 238 -4.23 9.62 -14.96
C ASN A 238 -2.96 8.92 -14.49
N ILE A 239 -2.65 7.80 -15.15
CA ILE A 239 -1.30 7.28 -15.24
C ILE A 239 -0.78 7.60 -16.64
N LEU A 240 0.35 8.30 -16.68
CA LEU A 240 0.99 8.73 -17.92
C LEU A 240 2.15 7.79 -18.27
N GLU A 241 2.30 7.46 -19.55
CA GLU A 241 3.42 6.68 -20.07
C GLU A 241 4.42 7.60 -20.76
N TYR A 242 5.68 7.45 -20.38
CA TYR A 242 6.84 8.08 -20.99
C TYR A 242 7.86 7.04 -21.40
N THR A 243 8.75 7.38 -22.31
CA THR A 243 9.99 6.64 -22.50
C THR A 243 10.94 6.92 -21.33
N PRO A 244 11.95 6.06 -21.07
CA PRO A 244 12.92 6.31 -19.97
C PRO A 244 13.70 7.62 -20.10
N ASP A 245 13.86 8.16 -21.29
CA ASP A 245 14.48 9.47 -21.56
C ASP A 245 13.51 10.65 -21.43
N GLY A 246 12.24 10.40 -21.04
CA GLY A 246 11.26 11.42 -20.69
C GLY A 246 10.37 11.91 -21.82
N LYS A 247 10.37 11.25 -23.00
CA LYS A 247 9.44 11.59 -24.07
C LYS A 247 8.04 11.06 -23.73
N PHE A 248 7.04 11.92 -23.73
CA PHE A 248 5.64 11.55 -23.55
C PHE A 248 5.18 10.60 -24.65
N VAL A 249 4.55 9.50 -24.28
CA VAL A 249 4.01 8.51 -25.22
C VAL A 249 2.48 8.63 -25.29
N LYS A 250 1.79 8.49 -24.16
CA LYS A 250 0.32 8.55 -24.08
C LYS A 250 -0.18 8.66 -22.64
N VAL A 251 -1.47 8.89 -22.50
CA VAL A 251 -2.21 8.58 -21.27
C VAL A 251 -2.41 7.06 -21.24
N TYR A 252 -1.76 6.38 -20.30
CA TYR A 252 -1.80 4.93 -20.19
C TYR A 252 -3.15 4.43 -19.68
N ALA A 253 -3.68 5.09 -18.63
CA ALA A 253 -5.01 4.86 -18.08
C ALA A 253 -5.55 6.17 -17.49
N TRP A 254 -6.87 6.34 -17.45
CA TRP A 254 -7.49 7.62 -17.14
C TRP A 254 -8.76 7.48 -16.29
N GLY A 255 -9.21 8.62 -15.76
CA GLY A 255 -10.33 8.64 -14.84
C GLY A 255 -10.00 8.01 -13.48
N ILE A 256 -8.73 7.96 -13.12
CA ILE A 256 -8.20 7.48 -11.83
C ILE A 256 -7.94 8.71 -10.97
N ARG A 257 -8.86 9.04 -10.07
CA ARG A 257 -8.86 10.34 -9.36
C ARG A 257 -7.49 10.70 -8.76
N ASN A 258 -6.95 9.85 -7.90
CA ASN A 258 -5.62 10.05 -7.32
C ASN A 258 -4.87 8.72 -7.19
N PRO A 259 -4.17 8.28 -8.23
CA PRO A 259 -3.30 7.11 -8.17
C PRO A 259 -2.06 7.46 -7.35
N ALA A 260 -2.13 7.33 -6.02
CA ALA A 260 -1.09 7.82 -5.13
C ALA A 260 0.12 6.90 -5.05
N GLY A 261 -0.08 5.59 -5.11
CA GLY A 261 0.98 4.59 -5.14
C GLY A 261 0.85 3.68 -6.36
N ILE A 262 1.98 3.38 -7.01
CA ILE A 262 2.02 2.41 -8.11
C ILE A 262 3.11 1.37 -7.87
N ALA A 263 2.86 0.14 -8.32
CA ALA A 263 3.82 -0.96 -8.25
C ALA A 263 3.63 -1.92 -9.43
N ILE A 264 4.71 -2.59 -9.81
CA ILE A 264 4.66 -3.68 -10.78
C ILE A 264 4.52 -5.00 -10.03
N GLN A 265 3.54 -5.80 -10.43
CA GLN A 265 3.39 -7.15 -9.91
C GLN A 265 4.52 -8.04 -10.44
N PRO A 266 5.33 -8.64 -9.57
CA PRO A 266 6.53 -9.39 -10.02
C PRO A 266 6.20 -10.58 -10.91
N GLU A 267 5.13 -11.31 -10.59
CA GLU A 267 4.74 -12.54 -11.29
C GLU A 267 4.24 -12.29 -12.73
N THR A 268 3.45 -11.22 -12.93
CA THR A 268 2.76 -10.96 -14.20
C THR A 268 3.32 -9.79 -15.00
N GLY A 269 4.10 -8.90 -14.34
CA GLY A 269 4.54 -7.63 -14.92
C GLY A 269 3.43 -6.57 -15.02
N ALA A 270 2.24 -6.84 -14.50
CA ALA A 270 1.11 -5.90 -14.54
C ALA A 270 1.37 -4.69 -13.61
N LEU A 271 0.94 -3.51 -14.08
CA LEU A 271 0.94 -2.31 -13.27
C LEU A 271 -0.28 -2.31 -12.34
N TRP A 272 -0.07 -1.99 -11.08
CA TRP A 272 -1.10 -1.83 -10.06
C TRP A 272 -1.05 -0.43 -9.45
N CYS A 273 -2.18 0.06 -8.95
CA CYS A 273 -2.24 1.31 -8.21
C CYS A 273 -3.17 1.25 -7.00
N SER A 274 -2.85 2.05 -5.98
CA SER A 274 -3.75 2.47 -4.90
C SER A 274 -4.34 3.83 -5.25
N VAL A 275 -5.61 4.04 -4.95
CA VAL A 275 -6.34 5.22 -5.38
C VAL A 275 -7.19 5.80 -4.26
N ASN A 276 -7.06 7.13 -4.08
CA ASN A 276 -7.97 7.89 -3.23
C ASN A 276 -9.11 8.44 -4.09
N GLU A 277 -10.32 8.04 -3.79
CA GLU A 277 -11.51 8.48 -4.49
C GLU A 277 -12.06 9.82 -3.96
N ARG A 278 -13.16 10.27 -4.57
CA ARG A 278 -13.75 11.59 -4.33
C ARG A 278 -14.46 11.71 -3.00
N ASP A 279 -14.53 12.94 -2.51
CA ASP A 279 -15.11 13.29 -1.22
C ASP A 279 -16.52 13.88 -1.36
N ASN A 280 -17.17 14.10 -0.22
CA ASN A 280 -18.42 14.85 -0.07
C ASN A 280 -19.66 14.15 -0.64
N LEU A 281 -19.71 12.82 -0.61
CA LEU A 281 -20.90 12.03 -0.91
C LEU A 281 -21.42 11.25 0.32
N GLY A 282 -20.82 11.47 1.48
CA GLY A 282 -21.14 10.83 2.76
C GLY A 282 -19.97 9.96 3.26
N ASP A 283 -20.06 9.51 4.52
CA ASP A 283 -18.99 8.79 5.21
C ASP A 283 -18.57 7.49 4.50
N ASN A 284 -19.51 6.78 3.90
CA ASN A 284 -19.30 5.46 3.31
C ASN A 284 -19.35 5.47 1.76
N LEU A 285 -19.06 6.64 1.13
CA LEU A 285 -19.00 6.79 -0.32
C LEU A 285 -18.05 7.95 -0.71
N VAL A 286 -17.11 7.79 -1.64
CA VAL A 286 -16.85 6.66 -2.55
C VAL A 286 -15.72 5.82 -1.97
N PRO A 287 -15.73 4.49 -2.10
CA PRO A 287 -14.61 3.64 -1.72
C PRO A 287 -13.30 4.05 -2.38
N ASP A 288 -12.24 4.11 -1.58
CA ASP A 288 -10.88 4.03 -2.11
C ASP A 288 -10.65 2.63 -2.68
N TYR A 289 -9.60 2.41 -3.46
CA TYR A 289 -9.41 1.10 -4.06
C TYR A 289 -7.97 0.77 -4.42
N ILE A 290 -7.71 -0.53 -4.61
CA ILE A 290 -6.48 -1.07 -5.20
C ILE A 290 -6.88 -1.86 -6.44
N THR A 291 -6.17 -1.65 -7.57
CA THR A 291 -6.50 -2.32 -8.83
C THR A 291 -5.29 -2.52 -9.72
N HIS A 292 -5.33 -3.58 -10.54
CA HIS A 292 -4.46 -3.64 -11.71
C HIS A 292 -4.88 -2.60 -12.74
N VAL A 293 -3.91 -1.98 -13.41
CA VAL A 293 -4.16 -0.88 -14.33
C VAL A 293 -4.17 -1.40 -15.76
N GLN A 294 -5.34 -1.33 -16.41
CA GLN A 294 -5.49 -1.74 -17.80
C GLN A 294 -5.09 -0.61 -18.75
N GLU A 295 -4.28 -0.93 -19.76
CA GLU A 295 -3.90 0.04 -20.78
C GLU A 295 -5.12 0.53 -21.57
N GLY A 296 -5.29 1.87 -21.67
CA GLY A 296 -6.48 2.50 -22.23
C GLY A 296 -7.70 2.49 -21.30
N GLY A 297 -7.60 1.89 -20.11
CA GLY A 297 -8.70 1.73 -19.17
C GLY A 297 -9.25 3.04 -18.62
N PHE A 298 -10.58 3.11 -18.45
CA PHE A 298 -11.30 4.22 -17.83
C PHE A 298 -11.88 3.80 -16.50
N TYR A 299 -11.56 4.56 -15.43
CA TYR A 299 -11.95 4.25 -14.04
C TYR A 299 -13.02 5.17 -13.48
N GLY A 300 -13.61 6.06 -14.30
CA GLY A 300 -14.84 6.80 -14.03
C GLY A 300 -14.67 8.28 -13.73
N TRP A 301 -13.62 8.72 -13.02
CA TRP A 301 -13.48 10.13 -12.64
C TRP A 301 -13.43 11.06 -13.85
N PRO A 302 -14.13 12.21 -13.86
CA PRO A 302 -14.99 12.73 -12.80
C PRO A 302 -16.46 12.29 -12.92
N TRP A 303 -16.90 11.78 -14.05
CA TRP A 303 -18.31 11.58 -14.40
C TRP A 303 -18.97 10.38 -13.71
N TYR A 304 -18.21 9.33 -13.48
CA TYR A 304 -18.65 8.07 -12.86
C TYR A 304 -17.72 7.64 -11.73
N TYR A 305 -18.15 6.67 -10.91
CA TYR A 305 -17.34 6.01 -9.89
C TYR A 305 -17.78 4.56 -9.71
N ILE A 306 -16.83 3.69 -9.42
CA ILE A 306 -17.04 2.27 -9.11
C ILE A 306 -18.12 1.62 -10.01
N GLY A 307 -17.79 1.49 -11.30
CA GLY A 307 -18.74 1.06 -12.33
C GLY A 307 -19.62 2.22 -12.83
N ASP A 308 -20.87 1.95 -13.06
CA ASP A 308 -21.80 2.86 -13.75
C ASP A 308 -22.48 3.92 -12.84
N HIS A 309 -21.98 4.10 -11.61
CA HIS A 309 -22.51 5.11 -10.70
C HIS A 309 -22.14 6.52 -11.20
N ARG A 310 -23.17 7.28 -11.58
CA ARG A 310 -22.96 8.64 -12.08
C ARG A 310 -22.75 9.63 -10.93
N ASP A 311 -21.75 10.50 -11.02
CA ASP A 311 -21.61 11.66 -10.14
C ASP A 311 -22.47 12.81 -10.66
N THR A 312 -23.57 13.08 -10.00
CA THR A 312 -24.56 14.10 -10.40
C THR A 312 -24.09 15.53 -10.16
N ARG A 313 -22.96 15.73 -9.51
CA ARG A 313 -22.32 17.05 -9.31
C ARG A 313 -21.64 17.57 -10.57
N VAL A 314 -21.32 16.67 -11.49
CA VAL A 314 -20.69 16.99 -12.78
C VAL A 314 -21.74 16.90 -13.90
N PRO A 315 -21.72 17.80 -14.90
CA PRO A 315 -22.63 17.73 -16.04
C PRO A 315 -22.58 16.37 -16.76
N ASP A 316 -23.74 15.93 -17.29
CA ASP A 316 -23.86 14.66 -18.04
C ASP A 316 -23.37 14.82 -19.48
N ARG A 317 -22.06 14.80 -19.66
CA ARG A 317 -21.42 15.02 -20.98
C ARG A 317 -21.06 13.74 -21.70
N HIS A 318 -20.86 12.65 -20.93
CA HIS A 318 -20.31 11.40 -21.47
C HIS A 318 -21.14 10.17 -21.11
N PRO A 319 -22.44 10.13 -21.48
CA PRO A 319 -23.27 8.95 -21.22
C PRO A 319 -22.75 7.68 -21.91
N GLU A 320 -21.98 7.81 -23.01
CA GLU A 320 -21.35 6.70 -23.72
C GLU A 320 -20.20 6.03 -22.97
N LEU A 321 -19.72 6.65 -21.89
CA LEU A 321 -18.68 6.09 -21.02
C LEU A 321 -19.24 5.20 -19.90
N LYS A 322 -20.54 5.25 -19.66
CA LYS A 322 -21.19 4.53 -18.56
C LYS A 322 -20.79 3.04 -18.49
N ASP A 323 -20.87 2.36 -19.61
CA ASP A 323 -20.58 0.92 -19.69
C ASP A 323 -19.09 0.60 -19.91
N LYS A 324 -18.24 1.62 -19.88
CA LYS A 324 -16.77 1.49 -20.07
C LYS A 324 -16.01 1.63 -18.76
N VAL A 325 -16.67 1.99 -17.66
CA VAL A 325 -16.02 2.20 -16.39
C VAL A 325 -15.58 0.86 -15.81
N ILE A 326 -14.29 0.72 -15.58
CA ILE A 326 -13.72 -0.46 -14.96
C ILE A 326 -14.03 -0.43 -13.46
N VAL A 327 -14.59 -1.52 -12.96
CA VAL A 327 -14.74 -1.75 -11.52
C VAL A 327 -13.38 -2.22 -10.97
N PRO A 328 -12.83 -1.54 -9.95
CA PRO A 328 -11.55 -1.94 -9.37
C PRO A 328 -11.57 -3.33 -8.71
N ASP A 329 -10.38 -3.96 -8.61
CA ASP A 329 -10.26 -5.32 -8.08
C ASP A 329 -10.59 -5.42 -6.58
N VAL A 330 -10.23 -4.40 -5.79
CA VAL A 330 -10.42 -4.36 -4.34
C VAL A 330 -10.95 -3.01 -3.92
N LEU A 331 -12.18 -2.98 -3.44
CA LEU A 331 -12.75 -1.78 -2.83
C LEU A 331 -12.37 -1.72 -1.36
N LEU A 332 -11.87 -0.56 -0.93
CA LEU A 332 -11.45 -0.28 0.44
C LEU A 332 -12.52 0.55 1.16
N GLN A 333 -12.38 0.73 2.46
CA GLN A 333 -13.22 1.71 3.16
C GLN A 333 -13.01 3.10 2.55
N PRO A 334 -14.10 3.87 2.36
CA PRO A 334 -14.03 5.22 1.80
C PRO A 334 -13.15 6.15 2.63
N HIS A 335 -12.42 7.01 1.94
CA HIS A 335 -11.63 8.10 2.53
C HIS A 335 -10.43 7.66 3.36
N ASN A 336 -10.04 6.37 3.35
CA ASN A 336 -8.87 5.89 4.08
C ASN A 336 -7.55 6.44 3.54
N ALA A 337 -7.57 7.02 2.35
CA ALA A 337 -6.42 7.63 1.67
C ALA A 337 -5.27 6.62 1.45
N SER A 338 -5.55 5.55 0.68
CA SER A 338 -4.56 4.54 0.31
C SER A 338 -3.41 5.15 -0.50
N LEU A 339 -2.17 4.97 -0.06
CA LEU A 339 -0.98 5.62 -0.62
C LEU A 339 0.01 4.58 -1.17
N GLY A 340 1.16 4.37 -0.52
CA GLY A 340 2.18 3.45 -1.02
C GLY A 340 1.73 2.00 -1.03
N ILE A 341 2.04 1.27 -2.10
CA ILE A 341 1.79 -0.17 -2.22
C ILE A 341 3.06 -0.93 -2.54
N LEU A 342 3.07 -2.21 -2.15
CA LEU A 342 4.19 -3.14 -2.34
C LEU A 342 3.63 -4.55 -2.55
N PHE A 343 4.17 -5.30 -3.51
CA PHE A 343 4.05 -6.76 -3.56
C PHE A 343 5.12 -7.38 -2.66
N TYR A 344 4.71 -8.18 -1.68
CA TYR A 344 5.63 -8.74 -0.72
C TYR A 344 6.30 -10.01 -1.24
N GLU A 345 7.59 -9.93 -1.53
CA GLU A 345 8.42 -11.04 -1.97
C GLU A 345 9.40 -11.52 -0.87
N GLY A 346 9.30 -10.96 0.34
CA GLY A 346 10.13 -11.33 1.47
C GLY A 346 9.87 -12.78 1.92
N LYS A 347 10.88 -13.41 2.54
CA LYS A 347 10.81 -14.79 3.02
C LYS A 347 10.66 -14.89 4.55
N LEU A 348 10.61 -13.76 5.25
CA LEU A 348 10.52 -13.73 6.71
C LEU A 348 9.10 -14.03 7.21
N PHE A 349 8.09 -13.50 6.53
CA PHE A 349 6.70 -13.73 6.89
C PHE A 349 6.24 -15.14 6.48
N PRO A 350 5.17 -15.68 7.10
CA PRO A 350 4.58 -16.94 6.67
C PRO A 350 4.28 -16.96 5.16
N SER A 351 4.34 -18.15 4.56
CA SER A 351 4.22 -18.33 3.09
C SER A 351 2.93 -17.77 2.50
N GLU A 352 1.86 -17.70 3.28
CA GLU A 352 0.58 -17.13 2.84
C GLU A 352 0.62 -15.63 2.57
N TYR A 353 1.68 -14.92 3.02
CA TYR A 353 1.89 -13.49 2.75
C TYR A 353 2.66 -13.25 1.47
N HIS A 354 3.32 -14.27 0.93
CA HIS A 354 4.17 -14.12 -0.24
C HIS A 354 3.34 -13.81 -1.50
N GLY A 355 3.72 -12.73 -2.21
CA GLY A 355 3.02 -12.24 -3.38
C GLY A 355 1.83 -11.33 -3.06
N ASP A 356 1.40 -11.21 -1.80
CA ASP A 356 0.30 -10.32 -1.40
C ASP A 356 0.73 -8.85 -1.46
N ILE A 357 -0.26 -7.96 -1.63
CA ILE A 357 -0.02 -6.51 -1.56
C ILE A 357 -0.10 -6.07 -0.10
N PHE A 358 0.88 -5.25 0.33
CA PHE A 358 0.74 -4.36 1.48
C PHE A 358 0.50 -2.94 0.99
N ALA A 359 -0.46 -2.25 1.60
CA ALA A 359 -0.79 -0.88 1.29
C ALA A 359 -0.89 -0.03 2.56
N ALA A 360 -0.33 1.18 2.51
CA ALA A 360 -0.42 2.14 3.60
C ALA A 360 -1.66 3.01 3.44
N GLU A 361 -2.51 3.03 4.47
CA GLU A 361 -3.69 3.86 4.57
C GLU A 361 -3.37 5.08 5.45
N HIS A 362 -3.43 6.27 4.87
CA HIS A 362 -3.00 7.51 5.54
C HIS A 362 -4.03 8.06 6.53
N GLY A 363 -5.26 7.56 6.42
CA GLY A 363 -6.38 7.87 7.28
C GLY A 363 -7.30 8.97 6.78
N SER A 364 -8.55 8.88 7.19
CA SER A 364 -9.64 9.68 6.69
C SER A 364 -9.64 11.11 7.24
N TRP A 365 -10.14 12.04 6.40
CA TRP A 365 -10.51 13.39 6.81
C TRP A 365 -11.98 13.70 6.50
N ASN A 366 -12.58 12.99 5.54
CA ASN A 366 -13.97 13.21 5.08
C ASN A 366 -14.93 12.15 5.67
N ARG A 367 -14.76 11.85 6.97
CA ARG A 367 -15.66 10.97 7.73
C ARG A 367 -15.99 11.58 9.08
N SER A 368 -17.22 11.36 9.55
CA SER A 368 -17.67 11.79 10.88
C SER A 368 -16.88 11.11 12.01
N ILE A 369 -16.59 9.82 11.88
CA ILE A 369 -15.68 9.06 12.73
C ILE A 369 -14.54 8.55 11.86
N ARG A 370 -13.30 8.75 12.31
CA ARG A 370 -12.07 8.39 11.58
C ARG A 370 -12.03 6.90 11.23
N ALA A 371 -11.43 6.58 10.08
CA ALA A 371 -11.08 5.23 9.66
C ALA A 371 -9.76 5.25 8.89
N GLY A 372 -9.14 4.08 8.72
CA GLY A 372 -7.79 3.97 8.20
C GLY A 372 -6.77 4.37 9.26
N TYR A 373 -5.64 4.95 8.91
CA TYR A 373 -4.46 5.08 9.75
C TYR A 373 -3.87 3.71 10.07
N GLU A 374 -3.60 2.94 9.03
CA GLU A 374 -3.18 1.55 9.15
C GLU A 374 -2.34 1.11 7.94
N VAL A 375 -1.80 -0.10 7.99
CA VAL A 375 -1.35 -0.82 6.80
C VAL A 375 -2.27 -2.02 6.63
N ILE A 376 -2.76 -2.20 5.42
CA ILE A 376 -3.60 -3.34 5.04
C ILE A 376 -2.82 -4.35 4.22
N ARG A 377 -3.31 -5.61 4.22
CA ARG A 377 -2.86 -6.70 3.35
C ARG A 377 -3.98 -7.08 2.38
N VAL A 378 -3.67 -7.19 1.10
CA VAL A 378 -4.57 -7.66 0.05
C VAL A 378 -4.03 -8.98 -0.52
N PRO A 379 -4.71 -10.11 -0.30
CA PRO A 379 -4.26 -11.39 -0.84
C PRO A 379 -4.34 -11.45 -2.36
N ILE A 380 -3.24 -11.90 -2.96
CA ILE A 380 -3.14 -12.20 -4.38
C ILE A 380 -3.09 -13.72 -4.56
N ARG A 381 -3.96 -14.26 -5.40
CA ARG A 381 -4.00 -15.70 -5.71
C ARG A 381 -4.10 -15.87 -7.22
N ASP A 382 -3.21 -16.67 -7.78
CA ASP A 382 -3.12 -16.89 -9.24
C ASP A 382 -3.02 -15.56 -10.01
N GLY A 383 -2.18 -14.62 -9.52
CA GLY A 383 -1.95 -13.33 -10.12
C GLY A 383 -3.09 -12.31 -9.97
N LYS A 384 -4.17 -12.63 -9.23
CA LYS A 384 -5.37 -11.79 -9.06
C LYS A 384 -5.66 -11.51 -7.59
N ALA A 385 -6.19 -10.32 -7.30
CA ALA A 385 -6.69 -10.02 -5.97
C ALA A 385 -7.97 -10.81 -5.65
N THR A 386 -8.11 -11.23 -4.39
CA THR A 386 -9.30 -11.96 -3.92
C THR A 386 -10.53 -11.07 -3.73
N GLY A 387 -10.34 -9.75 -3.78
CA GLY A 387 -11.34 -8.73 -3.47
C GLY A 387 -11.54 -8.49 -1.98
N ALA A 388 -10.88 -9.25 -1.11
CA ALA A 388 -10.85 -9.03 0.34
C ALA A 388 -9.52 -8.39 0.76
N TYR A 389 -9.49 -7.77 1.95
CA TYR A 389 -8.28 -7.26 2.58
C TYR A 389 -8.33 -7.43 4.10
N GLU A 390 -7.17 -7.36 4.72
CA GLU A 390 -6.94 -7.53 6.14
C GLU A 390 -6.33 -6.27 6.73
N ASP A 391 -6.82 -5.82 7.91
CA ASP A 391 -6.11 -4.84 8.74
C ASP A 391 -4.84 -5.51 9.26
N PHE A 392 -3.67 -5.04 8.85
CA PHE A 392 -2.40 -5.68 9.19
C PHE A 392 -1.65 -4.93 10.31
N LEU A 393 -1.42 -3.63 10.15
CA LEU A 393 -0.71 -2.81 11.14
C LEU A 393 -1.60 -1.64 11.54
N THR A 394 -2.08 -1.64 12.78
CA THR A 394 -3.09 -0.69 13.28
C THR A 394 -2.64 0.03 14.55
N GLY A 395 -3.51 0.82 15.16
CA GLY A 395 -3.31 1.41 16.49
C GLY A 395 -2.68 2.80 16.47
N PHE A 396 -2.72 3.51 15.35
CA PHE A 396 -2.18 4.88 15.21
C PHE A 396 -3.13 5.97 15.68
N VAL A 397 -4.32 5.62 16.15
CA VAL A 397 -5.32 6.53 16.71
C VAL A 397 -5.50 6.25 18.19
N THR A 398 -5.56 7.30 19.00
CA THR A 398 -5.79 7.21 20.44
C THR A 398 -7.27 6.94 20.76
N ALA A 399 -7.58 6.53 21.97
CA ALA A 399 -8.96 6.24 22.38
C ALA A 399 -9.90 7.46 22.28
N ASP A 400 -9.36 8.68 22.37
CA ASP A 400 -10.10 9.95 22.23
C ASP A 400 -10.10 10.47 20.77
N GLY A 401 -9.65 9.65 19.79
CA GLY A 401 -9.71 9.93 18.36
C GLY A 401 -8.61 10.86 17.83
N LYS A 402 -7.56 11.16 18.62
CA LYS A 402 -6.38 11.87 18.11
C LYS A 402 -5.45 10.93 17.36
N VAL A 403 -4.73 11.44 16.38
CA VAL A 403 -3.87 10.68 15.49
C VAL A 403 -2.42 10.88 15.87
N TRP A 404 -1.68 9.80 16.16
CA TRP A 404 -0.25 9.90 16.47
C TRP A 404 0.65 9.31 15.37
N GLY A 405 0.08 8.58 14.39
CA GLY A 405 0.80 8.05 13.26
C GLY A 405 -0.07 8.02 12.01
N ARG A 406 0.55 8.15 10.84
CA ARG A 406 -0.07 8.19 9.52
C ARG A 406 0.82 7.44 8.53
N PRO A 407 0.57 6.15 8.30
CA PRO A 407 1.35 5.35 7.34
C PRO A 407 1.29 5.91 5.92
N VAL A 408 2.43 5.88 5.19
CA VAL A 408 2.52 6.44 3.84
C VAL A 408 3.13 5.47 2.84
N GLY A 409 4.33 4.98 3.10
CA GLY A 409 5.08 4.12 2.19
C GLY A 409 5.38 2.77 2.83
N VAL A 410 5.48 1.75 2.00
CA VAL A 410 5.84 0.39 2.41
C VAL A 410 6.97 -0.16 1.53
N ALA A 411 7.92 -0.89 2.13
CA ALA A 411 8.99 -1.58 1.44
C ALA A 411 9.38 -2.88 2.16
N ALA A 412 9.81 -3.90 1.43
CA ALA A 412 10.38 -5.10 2.02
C ALA A 412 11.90 -4.99 2.10
N GLY A 413 12.50 -5.30 3.25
CA GLY A 413 13.95 -5.42 3.42
C GLY A 413 14.51 -6.71 2.83
N ASP A 414 15.83 -6.80 2.72
CA ASP A 414 16.50 -8.02 2.24
C ASP A 414 16.34 -9.19 3.22
N ASP A 415 16.20 -8.90 4.51
CA ASP A 415 15.88 -9.88 5.54
C ASP A 415 14.41 -10.32 5.52
N GLY A 416 13.58 -9.73 4.64
CA GLY A 416 12.15 -10.00 4.53
C GLY A 416 11.29 -9.23 5.52
N SER A 417 11.84 -8.33 6.36
CA SER A 417 11.03 -7.44 7.20
C SER A 417 10.26 -6.42 6.35
N LEU A 418 9.12 -5.95 6.84
CA LEU A 418 8.35 -4.87 6.23
C LEU A 418 8.71 -3.54 6.90
N PHE A 419 9.07 -2.54 6.11
CA PHE A 419 9.29 -1.17 6.56
C PHE A 419 8.12 -0.28 6.17
N VAL A 420 7.69 0.57 7.10
CA VAL A 420 6.55 1.48 6.94
C VAL A 420 6.99 2.88 7.32
N THR A 421 6.92 3.83 6.38
CA THR A 421 7.10 5.25 6.70
C THR A 421 5.81 5.82 7.26
N ASP A 422 5.96 6.72 8.23
CA ASP A 422 4.87 7.33 8.98
C ASP A 422 5.17 8.83 9.16
N ASP A 423 4.47 9.69 8.42
CA ASP A 423 4.68 11.13 8.47
C ASP A 423 4.05 11.79 9.71
N GLY A 424 3.03 11.16 10.31
CA GLY A 424 2.43 11.63 11.56
C GLY A 424 3.39 11.53 12.74
N SER A 425 4.03 10.38 12.92
CA SER A 425 5.04 10.17 13.97
C SER A 425 6.47 10.52 13.55
N LYS A 426 6.68 10.93 12.28
CA LYS A 426 8.00 11.24 11.71
C LYS A 426 8.99 10.08 11.82
N SER A 427 8.51 8.87 11.56
CA SER A 427 9.21 7.62 11.87
C SER A 427 9.21 6.66 10.69
N ILE A 428 10.05 5.61 10.82
CA ILE A 428 9.98 4.40 10.02
C ILE A 428 9.81 3.25 11.00
N TRP A 429 8.76 2.46 10.81
CA TRP A 429 8.48 1.24 11.54
C TRP A 429 9.03 0.04 10.78
N ARG A 430 9.60 -0.92 11.50
CA ARG A 430 10.03 -2.21 10.97
C ARG A 430 9.16 -3.30 11.58
N VAL A 431 8.58 -4.14 10.73
CA VAL A 431 7.76 -5.28 11.15
C VAL A 431 8.50 -6.56 10.79
N THR A 432 8.70 -7.43 11.78
CA THR A 432 9.35 -8.73 11.63
C THR A 432 8.39 -9.83 12.07
N TYR A 433 8.69 -11.07 11.70
CA TYR A 433 7.97 -12.25 12.16
C TYR A 433 8.90 -13.13 12.97
N THR A 434 8.45 -13.52 14.15
CA THR A 434 9.15 -14.46 15.04
C THR A 434 8.25 -15.66 15.23
N LYS A 435 8.73 -16.82 14.77
CA LYS A 435 8.03 -18.11 14.97
C LYS A 435 7.88 -18.44 16.44
#